data_f1ade7ca56b06ad8682e0d131704a6e5
#
_entry.id   f1ade7ca56b06ad8682e0d131704a6e5
#
_cell.length_a   1.000
_cell.length_b   1.000
_cell.length_c   1.000
_cell.angle_alpha   90.00
_cell.angle_beta   90.00
_cell.angle_gamma   90.00
#
_symmetry.space_group_name_H-M   'P 1'
#
loop_
_entity.id
_entity.type
_entity.pdbx_description
1 polymer ?
#
loop_
_entity_poly.entity_id
_entity_poly.type
_entity_poly.pdbx_seq_one_letter_code
_entity_poly.pdbx_strand_id
1 'polypeptide(L)'
;MIRLNLFLLLCSSLVYSQFDVDGQLNFQGNIGLDDDKVLFGGIRYLPKLNYELELDSLKSFRVQLAGNISASRFFNIQHNSDQEFDFSPYRIWARYIYNQTEFRLGLQKIDFGSAVLLRPLQWFNEIDPRDPLRLTNGVYGMLFRQYFKNNSNIWLWGLYGNEKTRGFDILPTIETNPEYGFRYQRIISNGEIGFSYHNRIVGQDYRKIINPYLENPESRFGFDAKWDLGIGLWIESTYVNRKKKIGDFSKQFLLTLGSDYTFGIGNGLNIIAEH
;
A
#
# COMPACT_ATOMS: atom_id res chain seq x y z
N MET A 1 -15.91 43.84 -2.29
CA MET A 1 -14.54 43.31 -2.05
C MET A 1 -14.19 43.15 -0.56
N ILE A 2 -14.61 43.98 0.35
CA ILE A 2 -14.26 43.93 1.80
C ILE A 2 -14.90 42.72 2.53
N ARG A 3 -16.10 42.26 2.12
CA ARG A 3 -16.77 41.12 2.75
C ARG A 3 -16.14 39.76 2.47
N LEU A 4 -15.45 39.60 1.34
CA LEU A 4 -14.78 38.34 0.97
C LEU A 4 -13.50 38.12 1.80
N ASN A 5 -12.76 39.21 2.06
CA ASN A 5 -11.55 39.16 2.88
C ASN A 5 -11.83 38.90 4.36
N LEU A 6 -12.98 39.35 4.88
CA LEU A 6 -13.39 39.10 6.26
C LEU A 6 -13.82 37.62 6.46
N PHE A 7 -14.47 37.03 5.44
CA PHE A 7 -14.85 35.62 5.47
C PHE A 7 -13.61 34.69 5.41
N LEU A 8 -12.62 35.04 4.59
CA LEU A 8 -11.33 34.32 4.53
C LEU A 8 -10.54 34.45 5.85
N LEU A 9 -10.57 35.60 6.51
CA LEU A 9 -9.93 35.81 7.81
C LEU A 9 -10.65 35.07 8.97
N LEU A 10 -11.98 35.01 8.96
CA LEU A 10 -12.76 34.23 9.92
C LEU A 10 -12.58 32.71 9.72
N CYS A 11 -12.46 32.24 8.49
CA CYS A 11 -12.09 30.84 8.21
C CYS A 11 -10.68 30.52 8.66
N SER A 12 -9.72 31.44 8.54
CA SER A 12 -8.34 31.23 8.94
C SER A 12 -8.16 31.04 10.46
N SER A 13 -8.96 31.70 11.29
CA SER A 13 -8.86 31.62 12.76
C SER A 13 -9.44 30.31 13.35
N LEU A 14 -10.33 29.63 12.64
CA LEU A 14 -10.90 28.33 13.04
C LEU A 14 -10.06 27.12 12.54
N VAL A 15 -9.11 27.36 11.66
CA VAL A 15 -8.41 26.32 10.89
C VAL A 15 -7.09 25.87 11.52
N TYR A 16 -6.47 26.67 12.39
CA TYR A 16 -5.06 26.47 12.79
C TYR A 16 -4.78 25.32 13.76
N SER A 17 -5.76 24.72 14.41
CA SER A 17 -5.48 23.63 15.38
C SER A 17 -5.79 22.21 14.88
N GLN A 18 -6.43 22.07 13.72
CA GLN A 18 -6.91 20.76 13.21
C GLN A 18 -6.28 20.34 11.89
N PHE A 19 -5.53 21.23 11.22
CA PHE A 19 -4.85 20.95 9.97
C PHE A 19 -3.34 20.83 10.20
N ASP A 20 -2.80 19.74 9.68
CA ASP A 20 -1.35 19.50 9.59
C ASP A 20 -0.96 19.37 8.13
N VAL A 21 0.00 20.20 7.69
CA VAL A 21 0.51 20.21 6.31
C VAL A 21 1.97 19.80 6.38
N ASP A 22 2.29 18.67 5.82
CA ASP A 22 3.65 18.21 5.67
C ASP A 22 3.96 17.79 4.22
N GLY A 23 5.17 17.41 3.95
CA GLY A 23 5.55 16.92 2.64
C GLY A 23 6.99 16.46 2.61
N GLN A 24 7.27 15.56 1.68
CA GLN A 24 8.61 15.03 1.46
C GLN A 24 9.09 15.40 0.07
N LEU A 25 10.27 16.00 -0.01
CA LEU A 25 10.95 16.33 -1.26
C LEU A 25 12.15 15.40 -1.43
N ASN A 26 12.26 14.78 -2.60
CA ASN A 26 13.35 13.88 -2.96
C ASN A 26 13.99 14.33 -4.26
N PHE A 27 15.33 14.25 -4.30
CA PHE A 27 16.14 14.48 -5.49
C PHE A 27 16.86 13.18 -5.82
N GLN A 28 16.85 12.80 -7.09
CA GLN A 28 17.51 11.60 -7.59
C GLN A 28 18.40 11.94 -8.78
N GLY A 29 19.63 11.44 -8.77
CA GLY A 29 20.55 11.54 -9.89
C GLY A 29 21.22 10.21 -10.15
N ASN A 30 21.24 9.76 -11.40
CA ASN A 30 21.93 8.55 -11.84
C ASN A 30 22.80 8.88 -13.05
N ILE A 31 23.99 8.29 -13.09
CA ILE A 31 24.94 8.43 -14.20
C ILE A 31 25.19 7.03 -14.77
N GLY A 32 24.85 6.83 -16.03
CA GLY A 32 25.26 5.65 -16.78
C GLY A 32 26.76 5.71 -17.06
N LEU A 33 27.48 4.64 -16.77
CA LEU A 33 28.93 4.56 -16.99
C LEU A 33 29.29 3.94 -18.35
N ASP A 34 28.28 3.53 -19.11
CA ASP A 34 28.42 2.98 -20.45
C ASP A 34 28.82 4.08 -21.47
N ASP A 35 29.22 3.67 -22.68
CA ASP A 35 29.71 4.55 -23.74
C ASP A 35 28.76 5.69 -24.09
N ASP A 36 27.45 5.51 -23.88
CA ASP A 36 26.41 6.53 -24.18
C ASP A 36 26.23 7.60 -23.10
N LYS A 37 26.91 7.49 -21.96
CA LYS A 37 26.90 8.46 -20.83
C LYS A 37 25.56 9.16 -20.61
N VAL A 38 24.54 8.37 -20.27
CA VAL A 38 23.20 8.89 -19.94
C VAL A 38 23.21 9.44 -18.53
N LEU A 39 22.82 10.72 -18.39
CA LEU A 39 22.56 11.35 -17.10
C LEU A 39 21.05 11.40 -16.86
N PHE A 40 20.59 10.83 -15.76
CA PHE A 40 19.21 10.96 -15.27
C PHE A 40 19.15 11.91 -14.09
N GLY A 41 18.23 12.88 -14.13
CA GLY A 41 17.91 13.76 -13.01
C GLY A 41 16.41 13.69 -12.72
N GLY A 42 16.03 13.54 -11.48
CA GLY A 42 14.64 13.51 -11.05
C GLY A 42 14.38 14.27 -9.76
N ILE A 43 13.20 14.85 -9.68
CA ILE A 43 12.65 15.48 -8.47
C ILE A 43 11.27 14.91 -8.21
N ARG A 44 10.98 14.61 -6.95
CA ARG A 44 9.67 14.13 -6.51
C ARG A 44 9.24 14.87 -5.26
N TYR A 45 7.99 15.32 -5.24
CA TYR A 45 7.37 15.97 -4.10
C TYR A 45 6.08 15.25 -3.70
N LEU A 46 5.97 14.94 -2.43
CA LEU A 46 4.82 14.26 -1.82
C LEU A 46 4.14 15.22 -0.84
N PRO A 47 3.32 16.17 -1.33
CA PRO A 47 2.52 17.00 -0.44
C PRO A 47 1.49 16.16 0.32
N LYS A 48 1.28 16.48 1.58
CA LYS A 48 0.33 15.80 2.44
C LYS A 48 -0.40 16.80 3.33
N LEU A 49 -1.72 16.71 3.33
CA LEU A 49 -2.62 17.47 4.17
C LEU A 49 -3.39 16.49 5.05
N ASN A 50 -3.30 16.67 6.36
CA ASN A 50 -4.09 15.93 7.34
C ASN A 50 -5.06 16.89 8.01
N TYR A 51 -6.27 16.41 8.22
CA TYR A 51 -7.28 17.05 9.06
C TYR A 51 -7.72 16.06 10.12
N GLU A 52 -7.68 16.43 11.39
CA GLU A 52 -8.12 15.59 12.50
C GLU A 52 -9.10 16.36 13.38
N LEU A 53 -10.23 15.71 13.66
CA LEU A 53 -11.27 16.23 14.53
C LEU A 53 -11.54 15.21 15.63
N GLU A 54 -11.22 15.56 16.86
CA GLU A 54 -11.63 14.82 18.04
C GLU A 54 -13.04 15.29 18.43
N LEU A 55 -14.02 14.39 18.29
CA LEU A 55 -15.42 14.65 18.62
C LEU A 55 -15.69 14.46 20.12
N ASP A 56 -15.10 13.42 20.70
CA ASP A 56 -15.03 13.16 22.14
C ASP A 56 -13.86 12.18 22.42
N SER A 57 -13.69 11.78 23.69
CA SER A 57 -12.60 10.86 24.11
C SER A 57 -12.64 9.48 23.44
N LEU A 58 -13.75 9.10 22.80
CA LEU A 58 -13.96 7.81 22.16
C LEU A 58 -14.14 7.93 20.64
N LYS A 59 -14.30 9.15 20.11
CA LYS A 59 -14.64 9.38 18.70
C LYS A 59 -13.68 10.35 18.06
N SER A 60 -13.10 9.95 16.95
CA SER A 60 -12.29 10.84 16.11
C SER A 60 -12.62 10.66 14.62
N PHE A 61 -12.47 11.73 13.89
CA PHE A 61 -12.59 11.76 12.44
C PHE A 61 -11.29 12.33 11.86
N ARG A 62 -10.72 11.64 10.87
CA ARG A 62 -9.50 12.09 10.20
C ARG A 62 -9.64 11.99 8.69
N VAL A 63 -9.15 12.98 7.98
CA VAL A 63 -9.01 12.99 6.52
C VAL A 63 -7.55 13.16 6.17
N GLN A 64 -7.09 12.42 5.18
CA GLN A 64 -5.77 12.61 4.60
C GLN A 64 -5.88 12.80 3.09
N LEU A 65 -5.22 13.83 2.58
CA LEU A 65 -5.04 14.08 1.16
C LEU A 65 -3.54 14.13 0.88
N ALA A 66 -3.05 13.29 -0.02
CA ALA A 66 -1.66 13.30 -0.42
C ALA A 66 -1.55 13.01 -1.92
N GLY A 67 -0.67 13.74 -2.58
CA GLY A 67 -0.32 13.56 -3.99
C GLY A 67 1.11 13.09 -4.16
N ASN A 68 1.43 12.55 -5.32
CA ASN A 68 2.77 12.30 -5.79
C ASN A 68 2.99 13.11 -7.06
N ILE A 69 3.92 14.04 -7.01
CA ILE A 69 4.30 14.92 -8.11
C ILE A 69 5.74 14.59 -8.46
N SER A 70 6.02 14.16 -9.67
CA SER A 70 7.38 13.87 -10.10
C SER A 70 7.70 14.51 -11.43
N ALA A 71 8.93 14.96 -11.57
CA ALA A 71 9.49 15.43 -12.83
C ALA A 71 10.87 14.78 -13.01
N SER A 72 11.12 14.24 -14.18
CA SER A 72 12.40 13.62 -14.52
C SER A 72 12.89 14.07 -15.89
N ARG A 73 14.19 14.01 -16.06
CA ARG A 73 14.84 14.31 -17.33
C ARG A 73 16.01 13.38 -17.57
N PHE A 74 16.04 12.82 -18.77
CA PHE A 74 17.17 12.08 -19.30
C PHE A 74 17.99 13.00 -20.20
N PHE A 75 19.27 13.10 -19.93
CA PHE A 75 20.23 13.81 -20.77
C PHE A 75 21.10 12.75 -21.44
N ASN A 76 20.97 12.62 -22.76
CA ASN A 76 21.88 11.83 -23.58
C ASN A 76 22.72 12.77 -24.43
N ILE A 77 24.03 12.53 -24.54
CA ILE A 77 24.94 13.38 -25.31
C ILE A 77 24.63 13.31 -26.82
N GLN A 78 23.98 12.22 -27.27
CA GLN A 78 23.75 11.95 -28.70
C GLN A 78 22.28 12.13 -29.15
N HIS A 79 21.32 12.22 -28.23
CA HIS A 79 19.89 12.27 -28.55
C HIS A 79 19.16 13.35 -27.74
N ASN A 80 17.97 13.75 -28.21
CA ASN A 80 17.10 14.70 -27.52
C ASN A 80 16.79 14.23 -26.10
N SER A 81 16.81 15.17 -25.16
CA SER A 81 16.45 14.93 -23.77
C SER A 81 14.95 14.73 -23.64
N ASP A 82 14.53 13.56 -23.17
CA ASP A 82 13.15 13.28 -22.81
C ASP A 82 12.86 13.88 -21.43
N GLN A 83 11.73 14.57 -21.31
CA GLN A 83 11.21 15.10 -20.05
C GLN A 83 9.91 14.39 -19.75
N GLU A 84 9.78 13.94 -18.51
CA GLU A 84 8.56 13.30 -18.03
C GLU A 84 8.06 14.07 -16.80
N PHE A 85 6.77 14.37 -16.79
CA PHE A 85 6.08 14.94 -15.65
C PHE A 85 4.89 14.04 -15.32
N ASP A 86 4.79 13.61 -14.06
CA ASP A 86 3.70 12.80 -13.58
C ASP A 86 3.06 13.42 -12.33
N PHE A 87 1.73 13.34 -12.28
CA PHE A 87 0.93 13.66 -11.10
C PHE A 87 -0.05 12.55 -10.84
N SER A 88 0.03 11.94 -9.67
CA SER A 88 -0.87 10.87 -9.27
C SER A 88 -1.36 11.05 -7.83
N PRO A 89 -2.61 10.66 -7.54
CA PRO A 89 -3.09 10.61 -6.17
C PRO A 89 -2.33 9.52 -5.40
N TYR A 90 -1.87 9.86 -4.18
CA TYR A 90 -1.10 8.94 -3.34
C TYR A 90 -1.93 8.39 -2.20
N ARG A 91 -2.66 9.28 -1.48
CA ARG A 91 -3.61 8.91 -0.42
C ARG A 91 -4.75 9.92 -0.42
N ILE A 92 -5.97 9.42 -0.48
CA ILE A 92 -7.19 10.23 -0.40
C ILE A 92 -8.20 9.41 0.37
N TRP A 93 -8.25 9.57 1.69
CA TRP A 93 -9.14 8.78 2.53
C TRP A 93 -9.70 9.57 3.71
N ALA A 94 -10.88 9.16 4.15
CA ALA A 94 -11.51 9.57 5.40
C ALA A 94 -11.59 8.37 6.35
N ARG A 95 -11.35 8.60 7.65
CA ARG A 95 -11.38 7.60 8.71
C ARG A 95 -12.22 8.08 9.87
N TYR A 96 -13.13 7.24 10.32
CA TYR A 96 -13.88 7.42 11.54
C TYR A 96 -13.53 6.34 12.54
N ILE A 97 -13.24 6.73 13.77
CA ILE A 97 -12.97 5.82 14.88
C ILE A 97 -14.05 6.05 15.92
N TYR A 98 -14.59 4.94 16.41
CA TYR A 98 -15.48 4.91 17.58
C TYR A 98 -15.03 3.78 18.51
N ASN A 99 -14.48 4.15 19.67
CA ASN A 99 -13.94 3.22 20.65
C ASN A 99 -12.93 2.23 19.99
N GLN A 100 -13.29 0.96 19.87
CA GLN A 100 -12.48 -0.11 19.30
C GLN A 100 -12.82 -0.43 17.83
N THR A 101 -13.62 0.43 17.20
CA THR A 101 -14.07 0.27 15.81
C THR A 101 -13.45 1.35 14.93
N GLU A 102 -12.89 0.97 13.80
CA GLU A 102 -12.38 1.87 12.78
C GLU A 102 -13.11 1.61 11.45
N PHE A 103 -13.54 2.68 10.81
CA PHE A 103 -14.04 2.66 9.44
C PHE A 103 -13.22 3.63 8.60
N ARG A 104 -12.72 3.18 7.44
CA ARG A 104 -11.94 4.00 6.52
C ARG A 104 -12.46 3.84 5.09
N LEU A 105 -12.54 4.94 4.35
CA LEU A 105 -13.04 4.98 2.97
C LEU A 105 -12.10 5.82 2.10
N GLY A 106 -11.82 5.36 0.89
CA GLY A 106 -11.05 6.07 -0.13
C GLY A 106 -9.79 5.34 -0.57
N LEU A 107 -8.85 6.09 -1.18
CA LEU A 107 -7.55 5.59 -1.61
C LEU A 107 -6.63 5.44 -0.41
N GLN A 108 -6.39 4.22 0.01
CA GLN A 108 -5.71 3.90 1.26
C GLN A 108 -4.70 2.76 1.11
N LYS A 109 -3.72 2.71 2.01
CA LYS A 109 -2.86 1.55 2.18
C LYS A 109 -3.57 0.51 3.05
N ILE A 110 -3.69 -0.73 2.56
CA ILE A 110 -4.02 -1.91 3.35
C ILE A 110 -2.78 -2.80 3.34
N ASP A 111 -2.23 -3.07 4.50
CA ASP A 111 -0.97 -3.80 4.64
C ASP A 111 -1.01 -4.69 5.88
N PHE A 112 -0.57 -5.94 5.74
CA PHE A 112 -0.48 -6.93 6.80
C PHE A 112 0.52 -8.02 6.41
N GLY A 113 0.79 -8.93 7.33
CA GLY A 113 1.80 -9.96 7.19
C GLY A 113 3.06 -9.61 7.98
N SER A 114 3.88 -10.61 8.23
CA SER A 114 5.07 -10.51 9.07
C SER A 114 6.37 -10.42 8.27
N ALA A 115 6.35 -10.84 7.00
CA ALA A 115 7.53 -10.82 6.12
C ALA A 115 7.94 -9.40 5.75
N VAL A 116 9.24 -9.19 5.58
CA VAL A 116 9.87 -7.89 5.35
C VAL A 116 10.31 -7.71 3.89
N LEU A 117 10.97 -8.72 3.32
CA LEU A 117 11.55 -8.69 1.98
C LEU A 117 10.68 -9.47 0.98
N LEU A 118 10.41 -10.74 1.27
CA LEU A 118 9.63 -11.64 0.44
C LEU A 118 8.22 -11.77 1.03
N ARG A 119 7.27 -10.97 0.56
CA ARG A 119 5.97 -10.75 1.20
C ARG A 119 4.80 -11.39 0.45
N PRO A 120 4.50 -12.69 0.62
CA PRO A 120 3.36 -13.36 -0.02
C PRO A 120 2.01 -12.69 0.23
N LEU A 121 1.81 -12.03 1.38
CA LEU A 121 0.58 -11.32 1.74
C LEU A 121 0.53 -9.87 1.24
N GLN A 122 1.44 -9.45 0.38
CA GLN A 122 1.42 -8.12 -0.24
C GLN A 122 0.33 -8.03 -1.34
N TRP A 123 -0.93 -8.20 -0.95
CA TRP A 123 -2.05 -8.28 -1.90
C TRP A 123 -2.54 -6.93 -2.43
N PHE A 124 -2.27 -5.83 -1.70
CA PHE A 124 -2.83 -4.51 -1.98
C PHE A 124 -1.77 -3.45 -2.26
N ASN A 125 -0.51 -3.79 -2.02
CA ASN A 125 0.59 -2.86 -2.18
C ASN A 125 1.61 -3.44 -3.13
N GLU A 126 2.17 -2.59 -3.96
CA GLU A 126 3.35 -2.88 -4.74
C GLU A 126 4.43 -1.89 -4.32
N ILE A 127 5.63 -2.38 -4.09
CA ILE A 127 6.80 -1.56 -3.79
C ILE A 127 7.76 -1.78 -4.95
N ASP A 128 8.07 -0.73 -5.71
CA ASP A 128 9.17 -0.78 -6.67
C ASP A 128 10.48 -0.76 -5.86
N PRO A 129 11.29 -1.83 -5.89
CA PRO A 129 12.55 -1.88 -5.15
C PRO A 129 13.58 -0.84 -5.64
N ARG A 130 13.40 -0.31 -6.85
CA ARG A 130 14.23 0.75 -7.43
C ARG A 130 13.81 2.14 -6.94
N ASP A 131 12.60 2.29 -6.37
CA ASP A 131 12.15 3.55 -5.80
C ASP A 131 12.81 3.78 -4.43
N PRO A 132 13.69 4.79 -4.27
CA PRO A 132 14.36 5.07 -3.01
C PRO A 132 13.38 5.42 -1.87
N LEU A 133 12.19 5.92 -2.19
CA LEU A 133 11.14 6.21 -1.22
C LEU A 133 10.27 5.00 -0.88
N ARG A 134 10.41 3.90 -1.63
CA ARG A 134 9.60 2.67 -1.46
C ARG A 134 8.12 2.96 -1.32
N LEU A 135 7.61 3.85 -2.18
CA LEU A 135 6.21 4.24 -2.16
C LEU A 135 5.34 3.03 -2.48
N THR A 136 4.26 2.88 -1.72
CA THR A 136 3.26 1.85 -1.98
C THR A 136 2.08 2.45 -2.72
N ASN A 137 1.64 1.81 -3.79
CA ASN A 137 0.34 2.11 -4.36
C ASN A 137 -0.74 1.83 -3.31
N GLY A 138 -1.77 2.65 -3.26
CA GLY A 138 -2.94 2.38 -2.44
C GLY A 138 -4.00 1.62 -3.23
N VAL A 139 -5.08 1.27 -2.55
CA VAL A 139 -6.29 0.72 -3.16
C VAL A 139 -7.50 1.58 -2.80
N TYR A 140 -8.39 1.74 -3.78
CA TYR A 140 -9.69 2.38 -3.56
C TYR A 140 -10.65 1.39 -2.91
N GLY A 141 -11.28 1.79 -1.81
CA GLY A 141 -12.26 0.94 -1.15
C GLY A 141 -12.58 1.39 0.27
N MET A 142 -13.34 0.53 0.94
CA MET A 142 -13.69 0.64 2.34
C MET A 142 -12.93 -0.41 3.15
N LEU A 143 -12.57 -0.05 4.37
CA LEU A 143 -11.94 -0.91 5.35
C LEU A 143 -12.64 -0.71 6.69
N PHE A 144 -13.15 -1.79 7.24
CA PHE A 144 -13.70 -1.86 8.59
C PHE A 144 -12.76 -2.67 9.47
N ARG A 145 -12.45 -2.19 10.67
CA ARG A 145 -11.66 -2.89 11.67
C ARG A 145 -12.36 -2.88 13.01
N GLN A 146 -12.41 -4.04 13.65
CA GLN A 146 -12.90 -4.20 15.00
C GLN A 146 -11.79 -4.79 15.87
N TYR A 147 -11.45 -4.11 16.93
CA TYR A 147 -10.52 -4.58 17.94
C TYR A 147 -11.28 -5.12 19.14
N PHE A 148 -10.79 -6.20 19.75
CA PHE A 148 -11.41 -6.83 20.90
C PHE A 148 -10.51 -6.72 22.13
N LYS A 149 -11.11 -6.82 23.33
CA LYS A 149 -10.38 -6.72 24.61
C LYS A 149 -9.33 -7.81 24.81
N ASN A 150 -9.42 -8.93 24.12
CA ASN A 150 -8.46 -10.03 24.14
C ASN A 150 -7.32 -9.84 23.12
N ASN A 151 -7.13 -8.63 22.61
CA ASN A 151 -6.14 -8.25 21.61
C ASN A 151 -6.29 -9.00 20.26
N SER A 152 -7.43 -9.64 20.00
CA SER A 152 -7.77 -10.06 18.65
C SER A 152 -8.39 -8.92 17.86
N ASN A 153 -8.34 -9.00 16.54
CA ASN A 153 -8.99 -8.05 15.67
C ASN A 153 -9.54 -8.72 14.41
N ILE A 154 -10.56 -8.09 13.84
CA ILE A 154 -11.15 -8.48 12.57
C ILE A 154 -11.10 -7.28 11.63
N TRP A 155 -10.67 -7.50 10.40
CA TRP A 155 -10.71 -6.55 9.30
C TRP A 155 -11.64 -7.08 8.23
N LEU A 156 -12.46 -6.20 7.68
CA LEU A 156 -13.29 -6.48 6.51
C LEU A 156 -13.01 -5.40 5.48
N TRP A 157 -12.86 -5.77 4.22
CA TRP A 157 -12.67 -4.80 3.15
C TRP A 157 -13.54 -5.10 1.95
N GLY A 158 -13.96 -4.03 1.29
CA GLY A 158 -14.56 -4.03 -0.03
C GLY A 158 -13.84 -3.01 -0.90
N LEU A 159 -13.31 -3.43 -2.05
CA LEU A 159 -12.53 -2.60 -2.95
C LEU A 159 -13.22 -2.49 -4.30
N TYR A 160 -12.99 -1.36 -4.99
CA TYR A 160 -13.57 -1.12 -6.31
C TYR A 160 -12.70 -0.13 -7.10
N GLY A 161 -12.65 -0.27 -8.42
CA GLY A 161 -11.90 0.64 -9.28
C GLY A 161 -10.38 0.44 -9.26
N ASN A 162 -9.91 -0.79 -8.98
CA ASN A 162 -8.49 -1.11 -8.90
C ASN A 162 -8.10 -2.02 -10.08
N GLU A 163 -7.36 -1.50 -11.04
CA GLU A 163 -6.95 -2.22 -12.26
C GLU A 163 -5.45 -2.58 -12.31
N LYS A 164 -4.63 -2.03 -11.40
CA LYS A 164 -3.19 -2.28 -11.42
C LYS A 164 -2.85 -3.64 -10.82
N THR A 165 -1.87 -4.32 -11.39
CA THR A 165 -1.25 -5.50 -10.76
C THR A 165 -0.59 -5.11 -9.44
N ARG A 166 -0.60 -6.00 -8.46
CA ARG A 166 -0.11 -5.74 -7.11
C ARG A 166 0.65 -6.97 -6.57
N GLY A 167 1.81 -6.73 -5.97
CA GLY A 167 2.63 -7.80 -5.40
C GLY A 167 2.95 -8.91 -6.40
N PHE A 168 2.53 -10.14 -6.11
CA PHE A 168 2.76 -11.32 -6.97
C PHE A 168 1.61 -11.59 -7.95
N ASP A 169 0.88 -10.56 -8.36
CA ASP A 169 -0.22 -10.70 -9.32
C ASP A 169 0.28 -11.12 -10.71
N ILE A 170 -0.33 -12.15 -11.28
CA ILE A 170 -0.12 -12.54 -12.67
C ILE A 170 -1.00 -11.71 -13.60
N LEU A 171 -2.25 -11.45 -13.21
CA LEU A 171 -3.20 -10.62 -13.93
C LEU A 171 -3.78 -9.53 -13.03
N PRO A 172 -4.11 -8.36 -13.60
CA PRO A 172 -4.78 -7.30 -12.87
C PRO A 172 -6.22 -7.70 -12.49
N THR A 173 -6.78 -7.00 -11.51
CA THR A 173 -8.23 -7.04 -11.24
C THR A 173 -8.98 -6.32 -12.38
N ILE A 174 -10.17 -6.79 -12.71
CA ILE A 174 -11.06 -6.07 -13.61
C ILE A 174 -11.69 -4.92 -12.84
N GLU A 175 -11.42 -3.69 -13.28
CA GLU A 175 -11.78 -2.44 -12.60
C GLU A 175 -13.27 -2.37 -12.20
N THR A 176 -14.15 -2.86 -13.06
CA THR A 176 -15.61 -2.83 -12.86
C THR A 176 -16.13 -3.88 -11.88
N ASN A 177 -15.28 -4.78 -11.41
CA ASN A 177 -15.67 -5.86 -10.49
C ASN A 177 -15.23 -5.54 -9.07
N PRO A 178 -16.11 -5.67 -8.07
CA PRO A 178 -15.74 -5.49 -6.68
C PRO A 178 -14.82 -6.60 -6.20
N GLU A 179 -13.90 -6.23 -5.32
CA GLU A 179 -13.06 -7.15 -4.56
C GLU A 179 -13.51 -7.11 -3.09
N TYR A 180 -13.44 -8.23 -2.39
CA TYR A 180 -13.78 -8.26 -0.98
C TYR A 180 -12.98 -9.31 -0.22
N GLY A 181 -12.90 -9.13 1.08
CA GLY A 181 -12.21 -10.08 1.91
C GLY A 181 -12.23 -9.72 3.38
N PHE A 182 -11.55 -10.56 4.15
CA PHE A 182 -11.42 -10.38 5.59
C PHE A 182 -10.07 -10.86 6.09
N ARG A 183 -9.70 -10.39 7.30
CA ARG A 183 -8.59 -10.88 8.10
C ARG A 183 -9.03 -11.04 9.55
N TYR A 184 -8.62 -12.12 10.17
CA TYR A 184 -8.63 -12.29 11.60
C TYR A 184 -7.20 -12.40 12.11
N GLN A 185 -6.89 -11.65 13.15
CA GLN A 185 -5.57 -11.65 13.79
C GLN A 185 -5.74 -11.80 15.30
N ARG A 186 -4.85 -12.57 15.90
CA ARG A 186 -4.84 -12.79 17.35
C ARG A 186 -3.42 -12.83 17.88
N ILE A 187 -3.21 -12.17 19.03
CA ILE A 187 -1.99 -12.31 19.81
C ILE A 187 -2.01 -13.67 20.54
N ILE A 188 -0.90 -14.36 20.48
CA ILE A 188 -0.62 -15.60 21.20
C ILE A 188 0.56 -15.37 22.15
N SER A 189 0.93 -16.37 22.95
CA SER A 189 2.13 -16.27 23.79
C SER A 189 3.37 -16.00 22.92
N ASN A 190 4.07 -14.91 23.21
CA ASN A 190 5.29 -14.46 22.52
C ASN A 190 5.14 -14.24 21.00
N GLY A 191 3.91 -13.94 20.51
CA GLY A 191 3.73 -13.76 19.09
C GLY A 191 2.32 -13.42 18.66
N GLU A 192 2.09 -13.53 17.37
CA GLU A 192 0.79 -13.30 16.75
C GLU A 192 0.55 -14.25 15.57
N ILE A 193 -0.72 -14.54 15.29
CA ILE A 193 -1.16 -15.30 14.14
C ILE A 193 -2.24 -14.55 13.39
N GLY A 194 -2.26 -14.69 12.06
CA GLY A 194 -3.24 -14.07 11.18
C GLY A 194 -3.74 -15.02 10.10
N PHE A 195 -5.03 -14.92 9.80
CA PHE A 195 -5.69 -15.58 8.67
C PHE A 195 -6.37 -14.53 7.81
N SER A 196 -6.20 -14.61 6.50
CA SER A 196 -6.74 -13.68 5.55
C SER A 196 -7.43 -14.41 4.40
N TYR A 197 -8.50 -13.83 3.90
CA TYR A 197 -9.19 -14.26 2.69
C TYR A 197 -9.47 -13.08 1.80
N HIS A 198 -9.29 -13.26 0.49
CA HIS A 198 -9.60 -12.23 -0.49
C HIS A 198 -10.16 -12.87 -1.76
N ASN A 199 -11.19 -12.26 -2.32
CA ASN A 199 -11.82 -12.67 -3.56
C ASN A 199 -11.87 -11.50 -4.52
N ARG A 200 -11.57 -11.78 -5.80
CA ARG A 200 -11.61 -10.82 -6.90
C ARG A 200 -11.84 -11.51 -8.24
N ILE A 201 -12.14 -10.75 -9.26
CA ILE A 201 -12.17 -11.21 -10.63
C ILE A 201 -10.98 -10.60 -11.35
N VAL A 202 -10.09 -11.47 -11.84
CA VAL A 202 -8.92 -11.06 -12.59
C VAL A 202 -9.15 -11.24 -14.09
N GLY A 203 -8.48 -10.45 -14.89
CA GLY A 203 -8.59 -10.57 -16.34
C GLY A 203 -7.79 -9.52 -17.07
N GLN A 204 -7.76 -9.64 -18.38
CA GLN A 204 -7.15 -8.68 -19.27
C GLN A 204 -8.13 -8.33 -20.37
N ASP A 205 -8.26 -7.05 -20.70
CA ASP A 205 -9.04 -6.60 -21.83
C ASP A 205 -8.26 -6.81 -23.12
N TYR A 206 -8.52 -7.94 -23.79
CA TYR A 206 -7.95 -8.24 -25.09
C TYR A 206 -8.71 -7.57 -26.25
N ARG A 207 -9.71 -6.71 -25.99
CA ARG A 207 -10.50 -6.04 -27.06
C ARG A 207 -9.63 -5.23 -28.01
N LYS A 208 -8.46 -4.83 -27.59
CA LYS A 208 -7.48 -4.13 -28.44
C LYS A 208 -6.75 -5.05 -29.41
N ILE A 209 -6.84 -6.37 -29.28
CA ILE A 209 -6.04 -7.30 -30.08
C ILE A 209 -6.85 -8.36 -30.82
N ILE A 210 -7.95 -8.94 -30.38
CA ILE A 210 -8.76 -9.89 -31.22
C ILE A 210 -9.76 -10.78 -30.43
N ASN A 211 -9.81 -10.81 -29.06
CA ASN A 211 -10.75 -11.73 -28.39
C ASN A 211 -11.20 -11.33 -26.97
N PRO A 212 -12.31 -11.95 -26.48
CA PRO A 212 -13.10 -11.41 -25.39
C PRO A 212 -12.41 -11.51 -24.03
N TYR A 213 -12.84 -10.65 -23.13
CA TYR A 213 -12.59 -10.65 -21.70
C TYR A 213 -12.36 -12.04 -21.13
N LEU A 214 -11.16 -12.31 -20.65
CA LEU A 214 -10.91 -13.48 -19.83
C LEU A 214 -11.21 -13.14 -18.36
N GLU A 215 -12.48 -13.19 -17.99
CA GLU A 215 -12.86 -13.12 -16.58
C GLU A 215 -12.49 -14.42 -15.87
N ASN A 216 -11.71 -14.31 -14.82
CA ASN A 216 -11.28 -15.44 -14.02
C ASN A 216 -11.47 -15.15 -12.53
N PRO A 217 -12.47 -15.74 -11.86
CA PRO A 217 -12.61 -15.66 -10.43
C PRO A 217 -11.37 -16.22 -9.72
N GLU A 218 -10.81 -15.43 -8.83
CA GLU A 218 -9.62 -15.74 -8.04
C GLU A 218 -9.94 -15.60 -6.55
N SER A 219 -9.62 -16.63 -5.77
CA SER A 219 -9.69 -16.61 -4.31
C SER A 219 -8.29 -16.80 -3.73
N ARG A 220 -7.95 -16.01 -2.73
CA ARG A 220 -6.69 -16.06 -1.99
C ARG A 220 -6.94 -16.39 -0.53
N PHE A 221 -6.12 -17.27 0.00
CA PHE A 221 -6.08 -17.63 1.41
C PHE A 221 -4.68 -17.30 1.91
N GLY A 222 -4.61 -16.54 2.99
CA GLY A 222 -3.35 -16.12 3.59
C GLY A 222 -3.24 -16.60 5.02
N PHE A 223 -2.03 -16.97 5.40
CA PHE A 223 -1.67 -17.28 6.77
C PHE A 223 -0.32 -16.60 7.09
N ASP A 224 -0.24 -15.98 8.24
CA ASP A 224 0.99 -15.51 8.81
C ASP A 224 1.05 -15.77 10.32
N ALA A 225 2.26 -15.97 10.79
CA ALA A 225 2.56 -16.06 12.20
C ALA A 225 3.95 -15.46 12.48
N LYS A 226 4.07 -14.83 13.61
CA LYS A 226 5.34 -14.24 14.08
C LYS A 226 5.53 -14.57 15.56
N TRP A 227 6.77 -14.89 15.94
CA TRP A 227 7.18 -15.13 17.32
C TRP A 227 8.42 -14.31 17.66
N ASP A 228 8.49 -13.87 18.91
CA ASP A 228 9.69 -13.31 19.52
C ASP A 228 10.16 -14.25 20.64
N LEU A 229 11.24 -14.97 20.37
CA LEU A 229 11.85 -15.98 21.27
C LEU A 229 13.31 -15.59 21.61
N GLY A 230 13.61 -14.29 21.66
CA GLY A 230 14.98 -13.77 21.72
C GLY A 230 15.61 -13.62 20.33
N ILE A 231 15.11 -14.37 19.35
CA ILE A 231 15.21 -14.14 17.93
C ILE A 231 13.80 -13.97 17.38
N GLY A 232 13.62 -13.06 16.43
CA GLY A 232 12.36 -12.95 15.70
C GLY A 232 12.26 -14.08 14.68
N LEU A 233 11.11 -14.76 14.65
CA LEU A 233 10.81 -15.82 13.68
C LEU A 233 9.45 -15.55 13.06
N TRP A 234 9.30 -15.75 11.74
CA TRP A 234 8.01 -15.64 11.09
C TRP A 234 7.83 -16.60 9.94
N ILE A 235 6.58 -16.85 9.66
CA ILE A 235 6.10 -17.56 8.48
C ILE A 235 5.00 -16.73 7.84
N GLU A 236 5.04 -16.60 6.52
CA GLU A 236 4.00 -15.95 5.73
C GLU A 236 3.70 -16.80 4.50
N SER A 237 2.43 -17.07 4.24
CA SER A 237 2.04 -17.88 3.09
C SER A 237 0.76 -17.38 2.44
N THR A 238 0.67 -17.61 1.13
CA THR A 238 -0.51 -17.33 0.31
C THR A 238 -0.79 -18.51 -0.61
N TYR A 239 -2.05 -18.97 -0.60
CA TYR A 239 -2.58 -19.90 -1.57
C TYR A 239 -3.60 -19.20 -2.46
N VAL A 240 -3.33 -19.18 -3.75
CA VAL A 240 -4.19 -18.59 -4.78
C VAL A 240 -4.85 -19.69 -5.58
N ASN A 241 -6.17 -19.65 -5.71
CA ASN A 241 -6.96 -20.56 -6.51
C ASN A 241 -7.77 -19.81 -7.55
N ARG A 242 -7.56 -20.14 -8.82
CA ARG A 242 -8.24 -19.55 -9.98
C ARG A 242 -9.17 -20.56 -10.61
N LYS A 243 -10.36 -20.12 -11.00
CA LYS A 243 -11.36 -21.01 -11.61
C LYS A 243 -10.91 -21.51 -12.99
N LYS A 244 -10.21 -20.67 -13.77
CA LYS A 244 -9.66 -20.99 -15.08
C LYS A 244 -8.13 -20.99 -15.02
N LYS A 245 -7.48 -21.82 -15.83
CA LYS A 245 -6.02 -21.80 -15.97
C LYS A 245 -5.57 -20.49 -16.65
N ILE A 246 -4.45 -19.95 -16.18
CA ILE A 246 -3.70 -18.88 -16.85
C ILE A 246 -2.38 -19.52 -17.28
N GLY A 247 -2.22 -19.79 -18.57
CA GLY A 247 -1.18 -20.70 -19.03
C GLY A 247 -1.38 -22.07 -18.36
N ASP A 248 -0.35 -22.57 -17.72
CA ASP A 248 -0.38 -23.85 -16.98
C ASP A 248 -0.83 -23.73 -15.51
N PHE A 249 -1.09 -22.48 -15.03
CA PHE A 249 -1.32 -22.21 -13.62
C PHE A 249 -2.80 -21.89 -13.31
N SER A 250 -3.46 -22.79 -12.59
CA SER A 250 -4.75 -22.50 -11.91
C SER A 250 -4.56 -22.24 -10.42
N LYS A 251 -3.48 -22.74 -9.85
CA LYS A 251 -3.16 -22.67 -8.41
C LYS A 251 -1.75 -22.14 -8.23
N GLN A 252 -1.53 -21.37 -7.18
CA GLN A 252 -0.22 -20.83 -6.82
C GLN A 252 -0.08 -20.89 -5.30
N PHE A 253 1.06 -21.33 -4.83
CA PHE A 253 1.41 -21.32 -3.42
C PHE A 253 2.72 -20.56 -3.25
N LEU A 254 2.71 -19.58 -2.36
CA LEU A 254 3.86 -18.78 -1.96
C LEU A 254 4.08 -18.99 -0.48
N LEU A 255 5.32 -19.17 -0.07
CA LEU A 255 5.72 -19.35 1.32
C LEU A 255 7.01 -18.58 1.58
N THR A 256 7.06 -17.85 2.67
CA THR A 256 8.25 -17.21 3.20
C THR A 256 8.46 -17.64 4.64
N LEU A 257 9.66 -18.06 4.94
CA LEU A 257 10.17 -18.28 6.29
C LEU A 257 11.21 -17.22 6.57
N GLY A 258 11.14 -16.57 7.73
CA GLY A 258 12.06 -15.50 8.04
C GLY A 258 12.49 -15.50 9.49
N SER A 259 13.64 -14.88 9.72
CA SER A 259 14.19 -14.63 11.05
C SER A 259 14.92 -13.32 11.11
N ASP A 260 14.96 -12.69 12.29
CA ASP A 260 15.81 -11.55 12.56
C ASP A 260 16.48 -11.66 13.94
N TYR A 261 17.65 -11.01 14.02
CA TYR A 261 18.36 -10.87 15.29
C TYR A 261 19.14 -9.56 15.31
N THR A 262 19.12 -8.88 16.46
CA THR A 262 19.89 -7.66 16.67
C THR A 262 21.07 -7.94 17.60
N PHE A 263 22.27 -7.87 17.06
CA PHE A 263 23.52 -7.98 17.81
C PHE A 263 23.82 -6.65 18.52
N GLY A 264 24.31 -6.70 19.75
CA GLY A 264 24.73 -5.54 20.53
C GLY A 264 26.09 -4.95 20.09
N ILE A 265 26.31 -4.79 18.78
CA ILE A 265 27.55 -4.26 18.20
C ILE A 265 27.31 -2.81 17.78
N GLY A 266 28.08 -1.87 18.36
CA GLY A 266 27.89 -0.43 18.12
C GLY A 266 26.51 0.03 18.55
N ASN A 267 25.77 0.66 17.63
CA ASN A 267 24.39 1.11 17.85
C ASN A 267 23.34 -0.01 17.62
N GLY A 268 23.78 -1.26 17.49
CA GLY A 268 22.96 -2.41 17.15
C GLY A 268 23.06 -2.80 15.66
N LEU A 269 23.52 -4.03 15.38
CA LEU A 269 23.52 -4.62 14.05
C LEU A 269 22.31 -5.56 13.91
N ASN A 270 21.28 -5.17 13.17
CA ASN A 270 20.15 -6.04 12.87
C ASN A 270 20.41 -6.83 11.58
N ILE A 271 20.24 -8.15 11.66
CA ILE A 271 20.35 -9.07 10.51
C ILE A 271 18.98 -9.70 10.30
N ILE A 272 18.47 -9.62 9.06
CA ILE A 272 17.21 -10.23 8.61
C ILE A 272 17.55 -11.26 7.55
N ALA A 273 16.98 -12.46 7.67
CA ALA A 273 17.06 -13.52 6.68
C ALA A 273 15.68 -14.03 6.31
N GLU A 274 15.38 -14.16 5.01
CA GLU A 274 14.14 -14.70 4.46
C GLU A 274 14.43 -15.68 3.32
N HIS A 275 13.63 -16.73 3.26
CA HIS A 275 13.66 -17.76 2.22
C HIS A 275 12.26 -18.08 1.73
#